data_6b6052a167cde6589074b4da06f19218
#
_entry.id   6b6052a167cde6589074b4da06f19218
#
_cell.length_a   1.000
_cell.length_b   1.000
_cell.length_c   1.000
_cell.angle_alpha   90.00
_cell.angle_beta   90.00
_cell.angle_gamma   90.00
#
_symmetry.space_group_name_H-M   'P 1'
#
loop_
_entity.id
_entity.type
_entity.pdbx_description
1 polymer ?
#
loop_
_entity_poly.entity_id
_entity_poly.type
_entity_poly.pdbx_seq_one_letter_code
_entity_poly.pdbx_strand_id
1 'polypeptide(L)'
;LLSFLIIMGFVFCQSEGPVVQVGFESVIEQDDGSYLLNIYAINKEPVAGVQFQLMPEGIFIVDSVFGGRCNDAGFMLKSNSKGVIIGFSMQGDAIAPSISNKKEDNILFTVKAKKVSVNAKGIAMDTIDLKSIFADRSAKKMSYVSHPFDLIGKTEK
;
A
#
# COMPACT_ATOMS: atom_id res chain seq x y z
N LEU A 1 46.62 14.31 -40.58
CA LEU A 1 45.60 14.97 -39.74
C LEU A 1 44.66 13.91 -39.20
N LEU A 2 44.89 13.46 -37.96
CA LEU A 2 44.09 12.41 -37.32
C LEU A 2 42.94 13.08 -36.55
N SER A 3 41.71 12.95 -37.07
CA SER A 3 40.50 13.49 -36.41
C SER A 3 40.05 12.50 -35.35
N PHE A 4 40.21 12.87 -34.08
CA PHE A 4 39.77 12.09 -32.92
C PHE A 4 38.28 12.42 -32.67
N LEU A 5 37.38 11.53 -33.08
CA LEU A 5 35.95 11.66 -32.82
C LEU A 5 35.64 11.18 -31.39
N ILE A 6 35.48 12.11 -30.44
CA ILE A 6 35.04 11.80 -29.08
C ILE A 6 33.53 11.55 -29.13
N ILE A 7 33.15 10.29 -29.08
CA ILE A 7 31.77 9.89 -28.85
C ILE A 7 31.50 10.05 -27.35
N MET A 8 30.94 11.19 -26.97
CA MET A 8 30.36 11.39 -25.65
C MET A 8 29.09 10.50 -25.52
N GLY A 9 29.27 9.32 -24.94
CA GLY A 9 28.16 8.46 -24.55
C GLY A 9 27.36 9.15 -23.43
N PHE A 10 26.20 9.70 -23.76
CA PHE A 10 25.24 10.10 -22.78
C PHE A 10 24.73 8.81 -22.10
N VAL A 11 25.22 8.52 -20.92
CA VAL A 11 24.61 7.54 -20.02
C VAL A 11 23.29 8.18 -19.58
N PHE A 12 22.19 7.83 -20.24
CA PHE A 12 20.88 8.06 -19.72
C PHE A 12 20.75 7.23 -18.44
N CYS A 13 20.92 7.85 -17.29
CA CYS A 13 20.46 7.31 -16.03
C CYS A 13 18.94 7.29 -16.10
N GLN A 14 18.37 6.17 -16.57
CA GLN A 14 16.93 5.92 -16.43
C GLN A 14 16.68 5.79 -14.94
N SER A 15 16.03 6.78 -14.35
CA SER A 15 15.46 6.63 -13.01
C SER A 15 14.39 5.55 -13.12
N GLU A 16 14.70 4.34 -12.70
CA GLU A 16 13.69 3.30 -12.58
C GLU A 16 12.57 3.85 -11.69
N GLY A 17 11.34 3.80 -12.20
CA GLY A 17 10.17 4.23 -11.45
C GLY A 17 10.00 3.40 -10.17
N PRO A 18 9.03 3.75 -9.31
CA PRO A 18 8.84 3.07 -8.03
C PRO A 18 8.66 1.57 -8.22
N VAL A 19 9.29 0.79 -7.34
CA VAL A 19 9.23 -0.68 -7.36
C VAL A 19 7.86 -1.18 -6.90
N VAL A 20 7.18 -0.42 -6.02
CA VAL A 20 5.85 -0.75 -5.51
C VAL A 20 4.89 0.42 -5.74
N GLN A 21 3.69 0.12 -6.23
CA GLN A 21 2.55 1.03 -6.25
C GLN A 21 1.52 0.52 -5.24
N VAL A 22 1.02 1.40 -4.38
CA VAL A 22 0.10 1.02 -3.30
C VAL A 22 -1.04 2.03 -3.17
N GLY A 23 -2.18 1.57 -2.68
CA GLY A 23 -3.34 2.42 -2.43
C GLY A 23 -4.55 1.59 -2.03
N PHE A 24 -5.71 2.25 -2.04
CA PHE A 24 -6.99 1.58 -1.81
C PHE A 24 -7.58 1.17 -3.16
N GLU A 25 -7.93 -0.11 -3.27
CA GLU A 25 -8.74 -0.60 -4.40
C GLU A 25 -10.19 -0.15 -4.20
N SER A 26 -10.70 -0.34 -2.96
CA SER A 26 -12.06 0.06 -2.59
C SER A 26 -12.17 0.38 -1.09
N VAL A 27 -13.18 1.18 -0.75
CA VAL A 27 -13.60 1.50 0.62
C VAL A 27 -15.11 1.30 0.67
N ILE A 28 -15.55 0.29 1.41
CA ILE A 28 -16.95 -0.18 1.41
C ILE A 28 -17.51 -0.04 2.81
N GLU A 29 -18.54 0.79 2.95
CA GLU A 29 -19.32 0.89 4.20
C GLU A 29 -20.23 -0.34 4.34
N GLN A 30 -20.26 -0.92 5.54
CA GLN A 30 -21.07 -2.07 5.88
C GLN A 30 -22.32 -1.63 6.63
N ASP A 31 -23.35 -2.48 6.67
CA ASP A 31 -24.62 -2.21 7.37
C ASP A 31 -24.45 -1.95 8.87
N ASP A 32 -23.37 -2.47 9.47
CA ASP A 32 -23.02 -2.25 10.89
C ASP A 32 -22.24 -0.94 11.15
N GLY A 33 -22.07 -0.11 10.12
CA GLY A 33 -21.32 1.15 10.18
C GLY A 33 -19.80 0.96 10.21
N SER A 34 -19.29 -0.27 10.04
CA SER A 34 -17.88 -0.52 9.80
C SER A 34 -17.52 -0.33 8.34
N TYR A 35 -16.23 -0.24 8.04
CA TYR A 35 -15.68 -0.11 6.70
C TYR A 35 -14.76 -1.27 6.39
N LEU A 36 -14.85 -1.78 5.17
CA LEU A 36 -13.84 -2.66 4.59
C LEU A 36 -12.97 -1.84 3.65
N LEU A 37 -11.67 -1.77 3.95
CA LEU A 37 -10.68 -1.07 3.16
C LEU A 37 -9.84 -2.13 2.45
N ASN A 38 -10.03 -2.29 1.14
CA ASN A 38 -9.23 -3.19 0.33
C ASN A 38 -7.96 -2.47 -0.12
N ILE A 39 -6.82 -2.87 0.42
CA ILE A 39 -5.52 -2.28 0.10
C ILE A 39 -4.83 -3.16 -0.95
N TYR A 40 -4.42 -2.55 -2.06
CA TYR A 40 -3.66 -3.21 -3.11
C TYR A 40 -2.19 -2.82 -3.06
N ALA A 41 -1.33 -3.71 -3.57
CA ALA A 41 0.06 -3.39 -3.90
C ALA A 41 0.47 -4.08 -5.19
N ILE A 42 0.91 -3.29 -6.18
CA ILE A 42 1.50 -3.77 -7.42
C ILE A 42 3.02 -3.65 -7.25
N ASN A 43 3.71 -4.77 -7.15
CA ASN A 43 5.14 -4.84 -6.89
C ASN A 43 5.89 -5.54 -8.03
N LYS A 44 7.02 -4.95 -8.45
CA LYS A 44 7.91 -5.50 -9.50
C LYS A 44 8.87 -6.55 -8.95
N GLU A 45 9.18 -6.49 -7.65
CA GLU A 45 10.12 -7.36 -6.96
C GLU A 45 9.46 -8.03 -5.75
N PRO A 46 9.97 -9.17 -5.25
CA PRO A 46 9.44 -9.82 -4.06
C PRO A 46 9.47 -8.91 -2.84
N VAL A 47 8.37 -8.90 -2.08
CA VAL A 47 8.21 -8.14 -0.83
C VAL A 47 8.23 -9.09 0.35
N ALA A 48 9.20 -8.94 1.26
CA ALA A 48 9.37 -9.80 2.43
C ALA A 48 8.82 -9.20 3.73
N GLY A 49 8.58 -7.89 3.75
CA GLY A 49 7.98 -7.22 4.90
C GLY A 49 7.22 -5.96 4.49
N VAL A 50 6.16 -5.67 5.22
CA VAL A 50 5.31 -4.50 5.00
C VAL A 50 4.98 -3.80 6.30
N GLN A 51 4.93 -2.47 6.27
CA GLN A 51 4.35 -1.66 7.32
C GLN A 51 3.50 -0.56 6.70
N PHE A 52 2.33 -0.33 7.27
CA PHE A 52 1.40 0.71 6.84
C PHE A 52 0.96 1.56 8.00
N GLN A 53 0.67 2.82 7.72
CA GLN A 53 -0.07 3.72 8.59
C GLN A 53 -1.21 4.31 7.77
N LEU A 54 -2.44 4.14 8.23
CA LEU A 54 -3.62 4.80 7.65
C LEU A 54 -3.52 6.31 7.93
N MET A 55 -3.68 7.10 6.87
CA MET A 55 -3.58 8.56 6.94
C MET A 55 -4.89 9.20 6.49
N PRO A 56 -5.30 10.28 7.14
CA PRO A 56 -4.72 10.89 8.34
C PRO A 56 -4.85 9.98 9.58
N GLU A 57 -3.89 10.11 10.48
CA GLU A 57 -3.90 9.30 11.72
C GLU A 57 -5.18 9.53 12.54
N GLY A 58 -5.74 8.44 13.05
CA GLY A 58 -6.94 8.47 13.91
C GLY A 58 -8.27 8.60 13.19
N ILE A 59 -8.30 8.64 11.85
CA ILE A 59 -9.55 8.64 11.09
C ILE A 59 -10.29 7.28 11.17
N PHE A 60 -9.53 6.20 11.31
CA PHE A 60 -10.05 4.86 11.48
C PHE A 60 -9.50 4.19 12.73
N ILE A 61 -10.36 3.48 13.44
CA ILE A 61 -9.98 2.51 14.48
C ILE A 61 -10.00 1.14 13.81
N VAL A 62 -8.83 0.53 13.67
CA VAL A 62 -8.68 -0.78 13.06
C VAL A 62 -9.17 -1.86 14.01
N ASP A 63 -10.08 -2.69 13.54
CA ASP A 63 -10.63 -3.85 14.24
C ASP A 63 -9.86 -5.12 13.88
N SER A 64 -9.70 -5.39 12.59
CA SER A 64 -8.98 -6.56 12.08
C SER A 64 -8.34 -6.33 10.72
N VAL A 65 -7.34 -7.15 10.38
CA VAL A 65 -6.64 -7.17 9.09
C VAL A 65 -6.52 -8.61 8.65
N PHE A 66 -6.91 -8.91 7.40
CA PHE A 66 -6.96 -10.29 6.91
C PHE A 66 -6.90 -10.40 5.38
N GLY A 67 -6.65 -11.61 4.92
CA GLY A 67 -6.79 -12.02 3.51
C GLY A 67 -5.71 -11.51 2.58
N GLY A 68 -6.02 -11.57 1.29
CA GLY A 68 -5.20 -11.11 0.18
C GLY A 68 -3.85 -11.82 0.03
N ARG A 69 -3.00 -11.24 -0.79
CA ARG A 69 -1.68 -11.78 -1.12
C ARG A 69 -0.74 -11.94 0.10
N CYS A 70 -0.97 -11.17 1.17
CA CYS A 70 -0.27 -11.37 2.44
C CYS A 70 -0.62 -12.73 3.05
N ASN A 71 -1.91 -13.08 3.10
CA ASN A 71 -2.35 -14.38 3.60
C ASN A 71 -1.82 -15.52 2.72
N ASP A 72 -1.90 -15.39 1.40
CA ASP A 72 -1.44 -16.39 0.44
C ASP A 72 0.07 -16.64 0.53
N ALA A 73 0.84 -15.62 0.90
CA ALA A 73 2.29 -15.70 1.14
C ALA A 73 2.65 -16.12 2.58
N GLY A 74 1.68 -16.52 3.40
CA GLY A 74 1.93 -16.96 4.79
C GLY A 74 2.37 -15.82 5.72
N PHE A 75 2.01 -14.58 5.43
CA PHE A 75 2.33 -13.44 6.29
C PHE A 75 1.45 -13.42 7.53
N MET A 76 2.08 -13.16 8.65
CA MET A 76 1.41 -12.76 9.87
C MET A 76 1.10 -11.27 9.79
N LEU A 77 -0.18 -10.91 9.84
CA LEU A 77 -0.64 -9.53 9.89
C LEU A 77 -0.99 -9.13 11.32
N LYS A 78 -0.49 -8.00 11.77
CA LYS A 78 -0.78 -7.39 13.06
C LYS A 78 -1.14 -5.93 12.88
N SER A 79 -2.11 -5.45 13.64
CA SER A 79 -2.51 -4.05 13.64
C SER A 79 -2.71 -3.53 15.05
N ASN A 80 -2.67 -2.20 15.19
CA ASN A 80 -3.11 -1.52 16.41
C ASN A 80 -4.30 -0.60 16.10
N SER A 81 -4.97 -0.14 17.14
CA SER A 81 -6.13 0.75 17.02
C SER A 81 -5.82 2.11 16.38
N LYS A 82 -4.55 2.51 16.33
CA LYS A 82 -4.11 3.77 15.71
C LYS A 82 -3.92 3.67 14.20
N GLY A 83 -4.22 2.51 13.59
CA GLY A 83 -4.10 2.31 12.14
C GLY A 83 -2.70 1.95 11.65
N VAL A 84 -1.79 1.53 12.54
CA VAL A 84 -0.52 0.92 12.14
C VAL A 84 -0.75 -0.55 11.87
N ILE A 85 -0.29 -1.04 10.72
CA ILE A 85 -0.40 -2.42 10.27
C ILE A 85 0.99 -2.89 9.89
N ILE A 86 1.40 -4.06 10.39
CA ILE A 86 2.66 -4.72 10.01
C ILE A 86 2.39 -6.12 9.50
N GLY A 87 3.19 -6.56 8.52
CA GLY A 87 3.09 -7.90 7.97
C GLY A 87 4.45 -8.46 7.58
N PHE A 88 4.69 -9.72 7.94
CA PHE A 88 5.90 -10.46 7.57
C PHE A 88 5.66 -11.96 7.72
N SER A 89 6.48 -12.78 7.03
CA SER A 89 6.47 -14.23 7.21
C SER A 89 7.52 -14.66 8.25
N MET A 90 7.11 -15.50 9.20
CA MET A 90 8.04 -16.14 10.16
C MET A 90 8.94 -17.18 9.50
N GLN A 91 8.57 -17.65 8.30
CA GLN A 91 9.31 -18.66 7.53
C GLN A 91 10.22 -18.04 6.48
N GLY A 92 10.23 -16.70 6.38
CA GLY A 92 11.03 -15.98 5.40
C GLY A 92 10.44 -15.96 3.99
N ASP A 93 9.16 -16.28 3.84
CA ASP A 93 8.45 -16.15 2.56
C ASP A 93 8.33 -14.70 2.15
N ALA A 94 8.11 -14.50 0.86
CA ALA A 94 7.89 -13.17 0.32
C ALA A 94 6.69 -13.18 -0.63
N ILE A 95 5.99 -12.05 -0.69
CA ILE A 95 4.93 -11.82 -1.66
C ILE A 95 5.60 -11.72 -3.04
N ALA A 96 5.22 -12.61 -3.95
CA ALA A 96 5.77 -12.65 -5.30
C ALA A 96 5.51 -11.34 -6.06
N PRO A 97 6.28 -11.02 -7.12
CA PRO A 97 5.95 -9.92 -8.02
C PRO A 97 4.54 -10.03 -8.59
N SER A 98 3.91 -8.90 -8.83
CA SER A 98 2.58 -8.84 -9.45
C SER A 98 2.62 -9.33 -10.89
N ILE A 99 1.69 -10.21 -11.26
CA ILE A 99 1.53 -10.72 -12.63
C ILE A 99 0.54 -9.89 -13.46
N SER A 100 -0.21 -9.00 -12.83
CA SER A 100 -1.20 -8.11 -13.41
C SER A 100 -1.00 -6.68 -12.88
N ASN A 101 -1.37 -5.68 -13.69
CA ASN A 101 -1.39 -4.28 -13.27
C ASN A 101 -2.79 -3.82 -12.79
N LYS A 102 -3.75 -4.74 -12.68
CA LYS A 102 -5.07 -4.43 -12.15
C LYS A 102 -5.05 -4.44 -10.63
N LYS A 103 -5.69 -3.45 -10.02
CA LYS A 103 -5.74 -3.29 -8.56
C LYS A 103 -6.46 -4.46 -7.89
N GLU A 104 -7.57 -4.88 -8.46
CA GLU A 104 -8.40 -5.99 -7.99
C GLU A 104 -7.67 -7.34 -7.95
N ASP A 105 -6.70 -7.57 -8.85
CA ASP A 105 -5.88 -8.78 -8.88
C ASP A 105 -4.73 -8.73 -7.86
N ASN A 106 -4.50 -7.58 -7.23
CA ASN A 106 -3.36 -7.30 -6.36
C ASN A 106 -3.76 -6.87 -4.96
N ILE A 107 -4.93 -7.31 -4.47
CA ILE A 107 -5.32 -7.04 -3.08
C ILE A 107 -4.29 -7.64 -2.14
N LEU A 108 -3.65 -6.76 -1.38
CA LEU A 108 -2.60 -7.15 -0.45
C LEU A 108 -3.20 -7.71 0.85
N PHE A 109 -4.18 -7.02 1.37
CA PHE A 109 -5.04 -7.42 2.50
C PHE A 109 -6.26 -6.51 2.60
N THR A 110 -7.23 -6.91 3.41
CA THR A 110 -8.42 -6.13 3.76
C THR A 110 -8.33 -5.68 5.22
N VAL A 111 -8.65 -4.42 5.47
CA VAL A 111 -8.77 -3.86 6.82
C VAL A 111 -10.25 -3.69 7.14
N LYS A 112 -10.73 -4.28 8.25
CA LYS A 112 -12.00 -3.92 8.86
C LYS A 112 -11.74 -2.83 9.89
N ALA A 113 -12.44 -1.69 9.78
CA ALA A 113 -12.25 -0.55 10.64
C ALA A 113 -13.55 0.22 10.90
N LYS A 114 -13.57 1.01 11.96
CA LYS A 114 -14.66 1.97 12.24
C LYS A 114 -14.14 3.37 11.98
N LYS A 115 -14.88 4.16 11.21
CA LYS A 115 -14.57 5.58 10.99
C LYS A 115 -14.88 6.38 12.25
N VAL A 116 -13.94 7.20 12.69
CA VAL A 116 -14.14 8.13 13.80
C VAL A 116 -14.84 9.38 13.26
N SER A 117 -16.05 9.63 13.73
CA SER A 117 -16.95 10.66 13.18
C SER A 117 -16.50 12.11 13.41
N VAL A 118 -15.48 12.35 14.26
CA VAL A 118 -15.02 13.71 14.59
C VAL A 118 -13.52 13.72 14.81
N ASN A 119 -12.77 14.42 13.98
CA ASN A 119 -11.56 15.02 14.50
C ASN A 119 -11.94 16.31 15.25
N ALA A 120 -11.27 16.57 16.36
CA ALA A 120 -11.47 17.75 17.22
C ALA A 120 -11.31 19.11 16.49
N LYS A 121 -11.08 19.12 15.17
CA LYS A 121 -10.88 20.29 14.30
C LYS A 121 -11.97 20.48 13.24
N GLY A 122 -13.01 19.63 13.18
CA GLY A 122 -14.12 19.81 12.24
C GLY A 122 -13.73 19.72 10.75
N ILE A 123 -12.58 19.14 10.43
CA ILE A 123 -12.14 18.99 9.04
C ILE A 123 -12.84 17.76 8.46
N ALA A 124 -13.71 17.98 7.47
CA ALA A 124 -14.21 16.91 6.63
C ALA A 124 -13.00 16.28 5.92
N MET A 125 -12.72 15.01 6.20
CA MET A 125 -11.64 14.31 5.55
C MET A 125 -12.17 13.62 4.32
N ASP A 126 -11.87 14.23 3.20
CA ASP A 126 -12.36 13.80 1.89
C ASP A 126 -11.43 12.77 1.26
N THR A 127 -10.19 12.72 1.70
CA THR A 127 -9.14 11.88 1.11
C THR A 127 -8.40 11.09 2.19
N ILE A 128 -8.18 9.81 1.92
CA ILE A 128 -7.33 8.93 2.73
C ILE A 128 -6.12 8.46 1.94
N ASP A 129 -5.04 8.14 2.62
CA ASP A 129 -3.78 7.69 2.03
C ASP A 129 -3.08 6.66 2.92
N LEU A 130 -1.99 6.08 2.41
CA LEU A 130 -1.16 5.10 3.09
C LEU A 130 0.29 5.59 3.18
N LYS A 131 0.78 5.80 4.39
CA LYS A 131 2.23 5.88 4.62
C LYS A 131 2.77 4.46 4.76
N SER A 132 3.67 4.07 3.87
CA SER A 132 4.07 2.67 3.72
C SER A 132 5.56 2.47 3.83
N ILE A 133 5.96 1.28 4.27
CA ILE A 133 7.33 0.77 4.18
C ILE A 133 7.24 -0.63 3.60
N PHE A 134 8.01 -0.88 2.55
CA PHE A 134 8.20 -2.20 1.96
C PHE A 134 9.66 -2.59 2.10
N ALA A 135 9.91 -3.85 2.42
CA ALA A 135 11.25 -4.41 2.55
C ALA A 135 11.41 -5.66 1.68
N ASP A 136 12.57 -5.78 1.04
CA ASP A 136 12.97 -7.01 0.34
C ASP A 136 13.49 -8.09 1.31
N ARG A 137 13.89 -9.25 0.78
CA ARG A 137 14.43 -10.36 1.58
C ARG A 137 15.73 -10.04 2.32
N SER A 138 16.44 -8.99 1.93
CA SER A 138 17.64 -8.49 2.59
C SER A 138 17.34 -7.41 3.63
N ALA A 139 16.07 -7.20 3.95
CA ALA A 139 15.57 -6.11 4.81
C ALA A 139 15.87 -4.70 4.27
N LYS A 140 16.20 -4.58 2.99
CA LYS A 140 16.42 -3.29 2.33
C LYS A 140 15.08 -2.67 1.98
N LYS A 141 14.95 -1.37 2.27
CA LYS A 141 13.75 -0.60 1.95
C LYS A 141 13.58 -0.47 0.44
N MET A 142 12.37 -0.75 -0.04
CA MET A 142 11.97 -0.63 -1.43
C MET A 142 11.33 0.74 -1.68
N SER A 143 11.51 1.29 -2.88
CA SER A 143 10.83 2.52 -3.31
C SER A 143 9.34 2.24 -3.59
N TYR A 144 8.48 3.18 -3.22
CA TYR A 144 7.06 3.06 -3.48
C TYR A 144 6.42 4.40 -3.85
N VAL A 145 5.26 4.34 -4.49
CA VAL A 145 4.34 5.46 -4.66
C VAL A 145 2.98 5.08 -4.06
N SER A 146 2.40 5.99 -3.29
CA SER A 146 1.05 5.85 -2.76
C SER A 146 0.05 6.60 -3.65
N HIS A 147 -1.13 6.00 -3.81
CA HIS A 147 -2.26 6.60 -4.51
C HIS A 147 -3.38 6.89 -3.49
N PRO A 148 -3.60 8.16 -3.15
CA PRO A 148 -4.69 8.58 -2.27
C PRO A 148 -6.05 8.15 -2.80
N PHE A 149 -7.03 8.01 -1.92
CA PHE A 149 -8.39 7.63 -2.23
C PHE A 149 -9.38 8.69 -1.73
N ASP A 150 -10.25 9.18 -2.63
CA ASP A 150 -11.28 10.15 -2.30
C ASP A 150 -12.54 9.46 -1.76
N LEU A 151 -12.93 9.79 -0.54
CA LEU A 151 -14.11 9.24 0.12
C LEU A 151 -15.42 9.85 -0.40
N ILE A 152 -15.37 11.07 -0.98
CA ILE A 152 -16.56 11.80 -1.44
C ILE A 152 -17.01 11.38 -2.85
N GLY A 153 -16.14 10.78 -3.66
CA GLY A 153 -16.39 10.48 -5.08
C GLY A 153 -17.26 9.26 -5.38
N LYS A 154 -17.73 8.51 -4.38
CA LYS A 154 -18.51 7.27 -4.59
C LYS A 154 -19.81 7.22 -3.80
N THR A 155 -20.63 8.26 -3.94
CA THR A 155 -22.09 8.09 -3.78
C THR A 155 -22.68 7.85 -5.17
N GLU A 156 -22.38 6.72 -5.78
CA GLU A 156 -23.21 6.21 -6.87
C GLU A 156 -24.29 5.30 -6.26
N LYS A 157 -25.52 5.67 -6.60
CA LYS A 157 -26.80 5.04 -6.23
C LYS A 157 -26.89 3.59 -6.70
#